data_b2ed0ea7e8b4885cbd63e97e92634fc3
#
_entry.id   b2ed0ea7e8b4885cbd63e97e92634fc3
#
_cell.length_a   1.000
_cell.length_b   1.000
_cell.length_c   1.000
_cell.angle_alpha   90.00
_cell.angle_beta   90.00
_cell.angle_gamma   90.00
#
_symmetry.space_group_name_H-M   'P 1'
#
loop_
_entity.id
_entity.type
_entity.pdbx_description
1 polymer ?
#
loop_
_entity_poly.entity_id
_entity_poly.type
_entity_poly.pdbx_seq_one_letter_code
_entity_poly.pdbx_strand_id
1 'polypeptide(L)' 'MLPMPPRGKHLFGTVTVGERGQIVIPKQARELFGIEAGDALLVLGDEEQGLAILKADEFMDRVSKLRSMIDR' A
#
# COMPACT_ATOMS: atom_id res chain seq x y z
N MET A 1 -21.79 -9.77 -13.49
CA MET A 1 -21.56 -8.60 -12.61
C MET A 1 -20.52 -8.94 -11.55
N LEU A 2 -19.52 -8.09 -11.42
CA LEU A 2 -18.50 -8.30 -10.40
C LEU A 2 -19.07 -7.91 -9.03
N PRO A 3 -18.75 -8.68 -7.99
CA PRO A 3 -19.19 -8.31 -6.65
C PRO A 3 -18.52 -7.03 -6.19
N MET A 4 -19.21 -6.27 -5.36
CA MET A 4 -18.62 -5.08 -4.75
C MET A 4 -17.53 -5.50 -3.78
N PRO A 5 -16.42 -4.77 -3.72
CA PRO A 5 -15.39 -5.08 -2.73
C PRO A 5 -15.91 -4.87 -1.32
N PRO A 6 -15.37 -5.57 -0.31
CA PRO A 6 -15.76 -5.34 1.08
C PRO A 6 -15.55 -3.89 1.48
N ARG A 7 -16.31 -3.46 2.49
CA ARG A 7 -16.21 -2.10 3.02
C ARG A 7 -14.76 -1.79 3.43
N GLY A 8 -14.27 -0.65 3.01
CA GLY A 8 -12.89 -0.25 3.30
C GLY A 8 -11.86 -0.83 2.35
N LYS A 9 -12.28 -1.67 1.41
CA LYS A 9 -11.41 -2.24 0.39
C LYS A 9 -11.73 -1.61 -0.96
N HIS A 10 -10.70 -1.41 -1.77
CA HIS A 10 -10.85 -0.73 -3.05
C HIS A 10 -10.11 -1.49 -4.15
N LEU A 11 -10.69 -1.49 -5.33
CA LEU A 11 -10.03 -2.01 -6.52
C LEU A 11 -9.75 -0.82 -7.43
N PHE A 12 -8.48 -0.54 -7.68
CA PHE A 12 -8.08 0.61 -8.49
C PHE A 12 -7.78 0.26 -9.94
N GLY A 13 -7.97 -0.98 -10.32
CA GLY A 13 -7.71 -1.43 -11.68
C GLY A 13 -6.36 -2.10 -11.81
N THR A 14 -5.87 -2.16 -13.04
CA THR A 14 -4.57 -2.77 -13.32
C THR A 14 -3.57 -1.73 -13.77
N VAL A 15 -2.30 -2.03 -13.57
CA VAL A 15 -1.21 -1.20 -14.07
C VAL A 15 -0.25 -2.09 -14.84
N THR A 16 0.54 -1.47 -15.73
CA THR A 16 1.51 -2.18 -16.53
C THR A 16 2.91 -1.86 -16.02
N VAL A 17 3.72 -2.89 -15.82
CA VAL A 17 5.09 -2.72 -15.37
C VAL A 17 5.94 -2.24 -16.54
N GLY A 18 6.67 -1.14 -16.35
CA GLY A 18 7.58 -0.62 -17.36
C GLY A 18 8.87 -1.41 -17.44
N GLU A 19 9.70 -1.05 -18.40
CA GLU A 19 10.95 -1.79 -18.67
C GLU A 19 11.91 -1.82 -17.50
N ARG A 20 11.86 -0.80 -16.66
CA ARG A 20 12.73 -0.71 -15.48
C ARG A 20 12.05 -1.20 -14.20
N GLY A 21 10.90 -1.86 -14.33
CA GLY A 21 10.18 -2.35 -13.19
C GLY A 21 9.30 -1.34 -12.50
N GLN A 22 9.09 -0.16 -13.12
CA GLN A 22 8.27 0.88 -12.52
C GLN A 22 6.80 0.71 -12.88
N ILE A 23 5.94 1.19 -11.99
CA ILE A 23 4.51 1.28 -12.25
C ILE A 23 4.03 2.69 -11.88
N VAL A 24 2.90 3.08 -12.46
CA VAL A 24 2.25 4.33 -12.07
C VAL A 24 1.16 3.98 -11.06
N ILE A 25 1.25 4.54 -9.88
CA ILE A 25 0.21 4.35 -8.87
C ILE A 25 -1.05 5.08 -9.34
N PRO A 26 -2.20 4.40 -9.42
CA PRO A 26 -3.41 5.04 -9.90
C PRO A 26 -3.75 6.31 -9.12
N LYS A 27 -4.26 7.31 -9.83
CA LYS A 27 -4.57 8.60 -9.23
C LYS A 27 -5.52 8.48 -8.03
N GLN A 28 -6.54 7.64 -8.16
CA GLN A 28 -7.51 7.44 -7.08
C GLN A 28 -6.84 6.87 -5.83
N ALA A 29 -5.89 5.96 -6.01
CA ALA A 29 -5.14 5.40 -4.88
C ALA A 29 -4.27 6.46 -4.22
N ARG A 30 -3.60 7.29 -5.04
CA ARG A 30 -2.78 8.37 -4.50
C ARG A 30 -3.60 9.36 -3.69
N GLU A 31 -4.78 9.71 -4.18
CA GLU A 31 -5.66 10.64 -3.49
C GLU A 31 -6.20 10.06 -2.19
N LEU A 32 -6.64 8.80 -2.23
CA LEU A 32 -7.22 8.16 -1.06
C LEU A 32 -6.21 8.00 0.07
N PHE A 33 -4.98 7.62 -0.26
CA PHE A 33 -3.95 7.36 0.74
C PHE A 33 -2.99 8.52 0.95
N GLY A 34 -3.21 9.65 0.29
CA GLY A 34 -2.38 10.83 0.46
C GLY A 34 -0.95 10.63 -0.01
N ILE A 35 -0.76 9.93 -1.10
CA ILE A 35 0.57 9.67 -1.66
C ILE A 35 0.95 10.80 -2.60
N GLU A 36 2.03 11.48 -2.31
CA GLU A 36 2.50 12.62 -3.08
C GLU A 36 3.92 12.41 -3.59
N ALA A 37 4.28 13.20 -4.59
CA ALA A 37 5.64 13.14 -5.13
C ALA A 37 6.66 13.38 -4.02
N GLY A 38 7.68 12.55 -3.99
CA GLY A 38 8.70 12.63 -2.95
C GLY A 38 8.43 11.79 -1.72
N ASP A 39 7.22 11.25 -1.59
CA ASP A 39 6.91 10.39 -0.45
C ASP A 39 7.72 9.09 -0.51
N ALA A 40 8.16 8.64 0.65
CA ALA A 40 8.81 7.34 0.77
C ALA A 40 7.75 6.27 0.98
N LEU A 41 7.83 5.20 0.21
CA LEU A 41 6.92 4.07 0.32
C LEU A 41 7.71 2.84 0.73
N LEU A 42 7.12 2.04 1.58
CA LEU A 42 7.67 0.77 1.99
C LEU A 42 7.03 -0.32 1.14
N VAL A 43 7.85 -1.14 0.51
CA VAL A 43 7.37 -2.23 -0.34
C VAL A 43 7.66 -3.53 0.37
N LEU A 44 6.61 -4.27 0.67
CA LEU A 44 6.69 -5.55 1.37
C LEU A 44 6.25 -6.66 0.44
N GLY A 45 6.83 -7.83 0.63
CA GLY A 45 6.48 -8.98 -0.18
C GLY A 45 6.17 -10.20 0.67
N ASP A 46 5.18 -10.95 0.22
CA ASP A 46 4.83 -12.24 0.80
C ASP A 46 4.73 -13.21 -0.37
N GLU A 47 5.45 -14.32 -0.29
CA GLU A 47 5.50 -15.26 -1.42
C GLU A 47 4.12 -15.80 -1.79
N GLU A 48 3.22 -15.90 -0.83
CA GLU A 48 1.88 -16.40 -1.09
C GLU A 48 0.89 -15.30 -1.47
N GLN A 49 1.01 -14.12 -0.86
CA GLN A 49 0.02 -13.07 -1.04
C GLN A 49 0.41 -12.00 -2.06
N GLY A 50 1.71 -11.79 -2.27
CA GLY A 50 2.18 -10.81 -3.23
C GLY A 50 2.79 -9.59 -2.57
N LEU A 51 2.74 -8.46 -3.27
CA LEU A 51 3.34 -7.21 -2.82
C LEU A 51 2.34 -6.33 -2.11
N ALA A 52 2.81 -5.63 -1.10
CA ALA A 52 2.07 -4.56 -0.44
C ALA A 52 2.91 -3.31 -0.43
N ILE A 53 2.28 -2.16 -0.62
CA ILE A 53 2.95 -0.86 -0.62
C ILE A 53 2.27 0.01 0.41
N LEU A 54 3.06 0.57 1.32
CA LEU A 54 2.55 1.39 2.41
C LEU A 54 3.36 2.69 2.48
N LYS A 55 2.74 3.75 2.97
CA LYS A 55 3.51 4.95 3.28
C LYS A 55 4.42 4.64 4.47
N ALA A 56 5.67 5.04 4.37
CA ALA A 56 6.69 4.69 5.36
C ALA A 56 6.32 5.16 6.76
N ASP A 57 5.80 6.38 6.89
CA ASP A 57 5.40 6.93 8.19
C ASP A 57 4.25 6.14 8.83
N GLU A 58 3.28 5.72 8.05
CA GLU A 58 2.18 4.91 8.57
C GLU A 58 2.65 3.56 9.06
N PHE A 59 3.59 2.97 8.35
CA PHE A 59 4.17 1.70 8.77
C PHE A 59 4.90 1.84 10.12
N MET A 60 5.67 2.91 10.28
CA MET A 60 6.38 3.15 11.52
C MET A 60 5.44 3.33 12.71
N ASP A 61 4.30 4.01 12.48
CA ASP A 61 3.28 4.15 13.51
C ASP A 61 2.73 2.80 13.93
N ARG A 62 2.46 1.92 12.98
CA ARG A 62 1.95 0.57 13.28
C ARG A 62 2.96 -0.27 14.05
N VAL A 63 4.22 -0.18 13.66
CA VAL A 63 5.31 -0.90 14.35
C VAL A 63 5.44 -0.41 15.79
N SER A 64 5.37 0.90 15.99
CA SER A 64 5.43 1.49 17.33
C SER A 64 4.31 0.98 18.22
N LYS A 65 3.10 0.93 17.68
CA LYS A 65 1.94 0.43 18.43
C LYS A 65 2.10 -1.03 18.81
N LEU A 66 2.60 -1.84 17.88
CA LEU A 66 2.83 -3.25 18.15
C LEU A 66 3.89 -3.44 19.22
N ARG A 67 4.96 -2.67 19.17
CA ARG A 67 6.01 -2.76 20.18
C ARG A 67 5.50 -2.37 21.56
N SER A 68 4.65 -1.34 21.63
CA SER A 68 4.04 -0.95 22.89
C SER A 68 3.20 -2.06 23.49
N MET A 69 2.53 -2.83 22.65
CA MET A 69 1.71 -3.94 23.10
C MET A 69 2.54 -5.13 23.58
N ILE A 70 3.71 -5.31 23.01
CA ILE A 70 4.61 -6.44 23.31
C ILE A 70 5.53 -6.14 24.48
N ASP A 71 6.08 -4.92 24.51
CA ASP A 71 7.07 -4.50 25.50
C ASP A 71 6.42 -4.01 26.79
N ARG A 72 5.81 -4.91 27.50
CA ARG A 72 5.21 -4.59 28.78
C ARG A 72 6.05 -5.10 29.92
#